data_7e293acb472d6dd366437009e74164d5
#
_entry.id   7e293acb472d6dd366437009e74164d5
#
_cell.length_a   1.000
_cell.length_b   1.000
_cell.length_c   1.000
_cell.angle_alpha   90.00
_cell.angle_beta   90.00
_cell.angle_gamma   90.00
#
_symmetry.space_group_name_H-M   'P 1'
#
loop_
_entity.id
_entity.type
_entity.pdbx_description
1 polymer ?
#
loop_
_entity_poly.entity_id
_entity_poly.type
_entity_poly.pdbx_seq_one_letter_code
_entity_poly.pdbx_strand_id
1 'polypeptide(L)'
;DKKRKAVIDTVFKGHPLNSIYWAVTKENKFEVIDGQQRIISICQYCSSDFSIDNKYFHSLQADQKEKILDYVLTVYFCSGKDSEKLEWFETINIAGAVLTNQELKNATFSGPWVTDAKMYFSKTGCVAYKKAADYLNGTAIRQDYLETAIDWISNGNIKDYMSSNHHKDSAKELWNYFEKVINWLEKTFIQKRKFMKGLPWGFFYNE
;
A
#
# COMPACT_ATOMS: atom_id res chain seq x y z
N ASP A 1 5.74 3.42 19.99
CA ASP A 1 5.86 3.73 18.59
C ASP A 1 7.33 4.04 18.20
N LYS A 2 8.13 2.97 18.14
CA LYS A 2 9.61 3.03 17.96
C LYS A 2 10.04 3.79 16.70
N LYS A 3 9.28 3.67 15.60
CA LYS A 3 9.66 4.30 14.32
C LYS A 3 9.52 5.82 14.36
N ARG A 4 8.45 6.34 14.95
CA ARG A 4 8.25 7.79 15.10
C ARG A 4 9.31 8.40 15.99
N LYS A 5 9.61 7.73 17.14
CA LYS A 5 10.69 8.14 18.05
C LYS A 5 12.03 8.21 17.30
N ALA A 6 12.38 7.18 16.54
CA ALA A 6 13.64 7.15 15.79
C ALA A 6 13.78 8.31 14.79
N VAL A 7 12.69 8.71 14.11
CA VAL A 7 12.68 9.85 13.20
C VAL A 7 13.00 11.15 13.97
N ILE A 8 12.28 11.40 15.04
CA ILE A 8 12.44 12.64 15.81
C ILE A 8 13.79 12.69 16.54
N ASP A 9 14.27 11.57 17.09
CA ASP A 9 15.62 11.48 17.67
C ASP A 9 16.71 11.80 16.64
N THR A 10 16.53 11.39 15.39
CA THR A 10 17.44 11.70 14.27
C THR A 10 17.45 13.19 13.98
N VAL A 11 16.27 13.83 13.92
CA VAL A 11 16.14 15.28 13.75
C VAL A 11 16.78 16.05 14.87
N PHE A 12 16.54 15.67 16.14
CA PHE A 12 17.15 16.31 17.30
C PHE A 12 18.68 16.24 17.30
N LYS A 13 19.24 15.13 16.81
CA LYS A 13 20.69 14.96 16.69
C LYS A 13 21.30 15.69 15.51
N GLY A 14 20.49 16.28 14.63
CA GLY A 14 20.95 16.90 13.39
C GLY A 14 21.54 15.87 12.40
N HIS A 15 21.22 14.58 12.56
CA HIS A 15 21.66 13.55 11.64
C HIS A 15 20.80 13.56 10.38
N PRO A 16 21.36 13.25 9.20
CA PRO A 16 20.59 13.24 7.98
C PRO A 16 19.53 12.14 8.00
N LEU A 17 18.29 12.51 7.67
CA LEU A 17 17.25 11.57 7.29
C LEU A 17 17.42 11.17 5.82
N ASN A 18 17.01 9.96 5.47
CA ASN A 18 16.95 9.54 4.08
C ASN A 18 16.08 10.52 3.28
N SER A 19 16.45 10.71 2.01
CA SER A 19 15.75 11.59 1.08
C SER A 19 14.27 11.24 0.95
N ILE A 20 13.47 12.28 0.71
CA ILE A 20 12.04 12.19 0.42
C ILE A 20 11.86 12.27 -1.09
N TYR A 21 10.93 11.51 -1.64
CA TYR A 21 10.64 11.51 -3.07
C TYR A 21 9.19 11.90 -3.32
N TRP A 22 8.98 12.96 -4.09
CA TRP A 22 7.67 13.48 -4.47
C TRP A 22 7.49 13.39 -5.98
N ALA A 23 6.38 12.79 -6.42
CA ALA A 23 5.94 12.84 -7.81
C ALA A 23 5.21 14.16 -8.07
N VAL A 24 5.59 14.85 -9.17
CA VAL A 24 4.84 16.01 -9.65
C VAL A 24 3.63 15.49 -10.45
N THR A 25 2.43 15.93 -10.08
CA THR A 25 1.19 15.61 -10.81
C THR A 25 0.84 16.70 -11.82
N LYS A 26 -0.13 16.43 -12.72
CA LYS A 26 -0.55 17.36 -13.79
C LYS A 26 -1.08 18.72 -13.29
N GLU A 27 -1.47 18.82 -12.03
CA GLU A 27 -2.05 20.04 -11.42
C GLU A 27 -1.04 20.80 -10.56
N ASN A 28 0.27 20.60 -10.75
CA ASN A 28 1.32 21.10 -9.85
C ASN A 28 1.11 20.69 -8.38
N LYS A 29 0.41 19.61 -8.16
CA LYS A 29 0.31 18.95 -6.85
C LYS A 29 1.42 17.91 -6.73
N PHE A 30 1.70 17.53 -5.51
CA PHE A 30 2.75 16.56 -5.20
C PHE A 30 2.13 15.33 -4.56
N GLU A 31 2.58 14.17 -5.01
CA GLU A 31 2.27 12.89 -4.39
C GLU A 31 3.55 12.32 -3.77
N VAL A 32 3.47 11.87 -2.52
CA VAL A 32 4.65 11.33 -1.83
C VAL A 32 4.89 9.91 -2.30
N ILE A 33 6.01 9.69 -3.00
CA ILE A 33 6.45 8.36 -3.44
C ILE A 33 7.12 7.62 -2.27
N ASP A 34 8.07 8.27 -1.59
CA ASP A 34 8.72 7.75 -0.38
C ASP A 34 8.96 8.86 0.63
N GLY A 35 9.04 8.47 1.90
CA GLY A 35 9.24 9.38 3.02
C GLY A 35 7.97 9.77 3.75
N GLN A 36 6.79 9.24 3.39
CA GLN A 36 5.51 9.56 4.02
C GLN A 36 5.56 9.44 5.55
N GLN A 37 6.10 8.34 6.06
CA GLN A 37 6.17 8.11 7.51
C GLN A 37 7.10 9.10 8.22
N ARG A 38 8.17 9.56 7.56
CA ARG A 38 9.08 10.58 8.07
C ARG A 38 8.38 11.93 8.18
N ILE A 39 7.70 12.36 7.10
CA ILE A 39 6.94 13.60 7.06
C ILE A 39 5.84 13.60 8.11
N ILE A 40 5.00 12.55 8.15
CA ILE A 40 3.91 12.42 9.12
C ILE A 40 4.44 12.47 10.56
N SER A 41 5.56 11.80 10.85
CA SER A 41 6.14 11.81 12.19
C SER A 41 6.58 13.20 12.62
N ILE A 42 7.23 13.94 11.73
CA ILE A 42 7.68 15.32 12.03
C ILE A 42 6.47 16.24 12.20
N CYS A 43 5.53 16.22 11.25
CA CYS A 43 4.34 17.08 11.32
C CYS A 43 3.52 16.81 12.59
N GLN A 44 3.23 15.55 12.90
CA GLN A 44 2.46 15.19 14.09
C GLN A 44 3.18 15.53 15.39
N TYR A 45 4.52 15.43 15.42
CA TYR A 45 5.27 15.86 16.58
C TYR A 45 5.21 17.39 16.75
N CYS A 46 5.40 18.16 15.69
CA CYS A 46 5.26 19.62 15.72
C CYS A 46 3.85 20.08 16.11
N SER A 47 2.82 19.31 15.72
CA SER A 47 1.43 19.55 16.17
C SER A 47 1.17 19.10 17.61
N SER A 48 2.16 18.49 18.27
CA SER A 48 2.02 17.93 19.61
C SER A 48 0.99 16.80 19.73
N ASP A 49 0.80 16.01 18.66
CA ASP A 49 -0.13 14.87 18.64
C ASP A 49 0.41 13.68 19.44
N PHE A 50 1.71 13.63 19.69
CA PHE A 50 2.35 12.64 20.53
C PHE A 50 3.60 13.20 21.24
N SER A 51 4.03 12.50 22.27
CA SER A 51 5.23 12.84 23.05
C SER A 51 6.36 11.85 22.82
N ILE A 52 7.60 12.30 23.01
CA ILE A 52 8.80 11.48 23.07
C ILE A 52 9.45 11.68 24.44
N ASP A 53 9.67 10.58 25.15
CA ASP A 53 10.20 10.60 26.53
C ASP A 53 9.43 11.61 27.42
N ASN A 54 8.10 11.59 27.29
CA ASN A 54 7.14 12.47 27.97
C ASN A 54 7.26 13.97 27.62
N LYS A 55 7.96 14.31 26.54
CA LYS A 55 8.08 15.70 26.06
C LYS A 55 7.27 15.87 24.77
N TYR A 56 6.31 16.78 24.81
CA TYR A 56 5.58 17.25 23.63
C TYR A 56 6.33 18.41 22.99
N PHE A 57 6.14 18.66 21.70
CA PHE A 57 6.78 19.78 21.02
C PHE A 57 6.50 21.12 21.71
N HIS A 58 5.25 21.38 22.12
CA HIS A 58 4.89 22.62 22.81
C HIS A 58 5.65 22.81 24.13
N SER A 59 6.04 21.75 24.82
CA SER A 59 6.77 21.77 26.09
C SER A 59 8.28 21.88 25.96
N LEU A 60 8.82 21.87 24.74
CA LEU A 60 10.25 22.02 24.48
C LEU A 60 10.71 23.45 24.73
N GLN A 61 11.99 23.60 25.05
CA GLN A 61 12.67 24.90 25.11
C GLN A 61 12.80 25.51 23.72
N ALA A 62 12.98 26.83 23.63
CA ALA A 62 13.01 27.57 22.36
C ALA A 62 14.10 27.04 21.41
N ASP A 63 15.29 26.80 21.89
CA ASP A 63 16.42 26.25 21.13
C ASP A 63 16.16 24.83 20.60
N GLN A 64 15.41 24.04 21.35
CA GLN A 64 15.01 22.69 20.93
C GLN A 64 13.93 22.73 19.84
N LYS A 65 12.99 23.66 19.94
CA LYS A 65 11.98 23.88 18.89
C LYS A 65 12.62 24.34 17.60
N GLU A 66 13.55 25.31 17.69
CA GLU A 66 14.27 25.84 16.54
C GLU A 66 15.05 24.76 15.82
N LYS A 67 15.76 23.88 16.52
CA LYS A 67 16.45 22.72 15.91
C LYS A 67 15.56 21.81 15.07
N ILE A 68 14.29 21.67 15.46
CA ILE A 68 13.35 20.84 14.71
C ILE A 68 12.79 21.61 13.51
N LEU A 69 12.44 22.91 13.71
CA LEU A 69 11.84 23.73 12.66
C LEU A 69 12.82 24.09 11.56
N ASP A 70 14.11 24.26 11.91
CA ASP A 70 15.19 24.57 10.98
C ASP A 70 15.83 23.34 10.35
N TYR A 71 15.32 22.13 10.72
CA TYR A 71 15.88 20.90 10.17
C TYR A 71 15.60 20.79 8.67
N VAL A 72 16.67 20.64 7.89
CA VAL A 72 16.61 20.59 6.42
C VAL A 72 16.31 19.18 5.94
N LEU A 73 15.22 19.04 5.18
CA LEU A 73 14.84 17.81 4.49
C LEU A 73 15.31 17.85 3.04
N THR A 74 15.95 16.78 2.58
CA THR A 74 16.26 16.60 1.16
C THR A 74 15.06 16.00 0.45
N VAL A 75 14.50 16.76 -0.51
CA VAL A 75 13.33 16.33 -1.29
C VAL A 75 13.71 16.28 -2.78
N TYR A 76 13.49 15.12 -3.39
CA TYR A 76 13.62 14.96 -4.84
C TYR A 76 12.24 15.06 -5.48
N PHE A 77 12.12 15.91 -6.48
CA PHE A 77 10.93 16.04 -7.30
C PHE A 77 11.06 15.14 -8.53
N CYS A 78 10.22 14.11 -8.60
CA CYS A 78 10.22 13.13 -9.68
C CYS A 78 9.15 13.49 -10.70
N SER A 79 9.56 13.69 -11.94
CA SER A 79 8.67 13.88 -13.09
C SER A 79 8.86 12.74 -14.07
N GLY A 80 7.81 12.38 -14.81
CA GLY A 80 7.85 11.27 -15.77
C GLY A 80 6.48 10.60 -15.91
N LYS A 81 6.45 9.54 -16.71
CA LYS A 81 5.25 8.72 -16.87
C LYS A 81 5.00 7.89 -15.60
N ASP A 82 3.76 7.50 -15.36
CA ASP A 82 3.41 6.72 -14.16
C ASP A 82 4.13 5.37 -14.11
N SER A 83 4.41 4.75 -15.26
CA SER A 83 5.23 3.54 -15.35
C SER A 83 6.68 3.74 -14.91
N GLU A 84 7.29 4.89 -15.22
CA GLU A 84 8.66 5.23 -14.82
C GLU A 84 8.73 5.54 -13.33
N LYS A 85 7.72 6.24 -12.80
CA LYS A 85 7.59 6.50 -11.37
C LYS A 85 7.44 5.20 -10.57
N LEU A 86 6.72 4.22 -11.13
CA LEU A 86 6.58 2.90 -10.54
C LEU A 86 7.91 2.16 -10.46
N GLU A 87 8.61 2.05 -11.60
CA GLU A 87 9.90 1.39 -11.68
C GLU A 87 10.90 2.01 -10.70
N TRP A 88 10.88 3.35 -10.60
CA TRP A 88 11.68 4.07 -9.61
C TRP A 88 11.29 3.74 -8.17
N PHE A 89 10.00 3.73 -7.87
CA PHE A 89 9.50 3.37 -6.53
C PHE A 89 9.86 1.93 -6.14
N GLU A 90 9.77 0.99 -7.09
CA GLU A 90 10.26 -0.38 -6.90
C GLU A 90 11.75 -0.39 -6.54
N THR A 91 12.55 0.37 -7.26
CA THR A 91 14.01 0.46 -7.08
C THR A 91 14.40 0.99 -5.69
N ILE A 92 13.78 2.07 -5.22
CA ILE A 92 14.11 2.67 -3.93
C ILE A 92 13.63 1.83 -2.74
N ASN A 93 12.57 1.03 -2.90
CA ASN A 93 12.06 0.14 -1.85
C ASN A 93 12.89 -1.14 -1.67
N ILE A 94 13.70 -1.54 -2.65
CA ILE A 94 14.60 -2.69 -2.53
C ILE A 94 15.60 -2.50 -1.36
N ALA A 95 15.94 -1.26 -1.04
CA ALA A 95 16.87 -0.93 0.06
C ALA A 95 16.19 -0.77 1.43
N GLY A 96 14.86 -0.90 1.53
CA GLY A 96 14.07 -0.65 2.74
C GLY A 96 13.30 -1.86 3.26
N ALA A 97 12.20 -1.62 3.97
CA ALA A 97 11.28 -2.69 4.38
C ALA A 97 10.60 -3.26 3.13
N VAL A 98 10.83 -4.54 2.89
CA VAL A 98 10.30 -5.23 1.70
C VAL A 98 8.77 -5.19 1.74
N LEU A 99 8.18 -4.35 0.88
CA LEU A 99 6.76 -4.41 0.55
C LEU A 99 6.51 -5.66 -0.31
N THR A 100 5.36 -6.25 -0.16
CA THR A 100 4.92 -7.27 -1.12
C THR A 100 4.71 -6.63 -2.49
N ASN A 101 4.85 -7.41 -3.57
CA ASN A 101 4.60 -6.91 -4.92
C ASN A 101 3.21 -6.26 -5.06
N GLN A 102 2.22 -6.78 -4.35
CA GLN A 102 0.87 -6.22 -4.38
C GLN A 102 0.75 -4.91 -3.58
N GLU A 103 1.42 -4.79 -2.44
CA GLU A 103 1.47 -3.52 -1.70
C GLU A 103 2.13 -2.42 -2.53
N LEU A 104 3.18 -2.78 -3.27
CA LEU A 104 3.88 -1.90 -4.19
C LEU A 104 2.96 -1.42 -5.32
N LYS A 105 2.27 -2.36 -5.99
CA LYS A 105 1.28 -2.06 -7.03
C LYS A 105 0.14 -1.18 -6.51
N ASN A 106 -0.34 -1.44 -5.30
CA ASN A 106 -1.40 -0.63 -4.70
C ASN A 106 -0.96 0.79 -4.33
N ALA A 107 0.30 0.98 -3.97
CA ALA A 107 0.87 2.31 -3.75
C ALA A 107 0.98 3.08 -5.06
N THR A 108 1.39 2.40 -6.13
CA THR A 108 1.56 2.98 -7.47
C THR A 108 0.26 3.37 -8.14
N PHE A 109 -0.71 2.47 -8.08
CA PHE A 109 -2.04 2.69 -8.67
C PHE A 109 -3.03 3.16 -7.59
N SER A 110 -2.55 3.95 -6.60
CA SER A 110 -3.40 4.49 -5.56
C SER A 110 -4.54 5.31 -6.17
N GLY A 111 -5.76 5.09 -5.65
CA GLY A 111 -6.93 5.75 -6.17
C GLY A 111 -8.23 5.19 -5.60
N PRO A 112 -9.38 5.73 -6.03
CA PRO A 112 -10.69 5.27 -5.57
C PRO A 112 -10.89 3.77 -5.77
N TRP A 113 -10.50 3.25 -6.93
CA TRP A 113 -10.63 1.83 -7.25
C TRP A 113 -9.88 0.91 -6.29
N VAL A 114 -8.60 1.20 -6.00
CA VAL A 114 -7.81 0.40 -5.05
C VAL A 114 -8.38 0.50 -3.64
N THR A 115 -8.88 1.67 -3.26
CA THR A 115 -9.51 1.88 -1.96
C THR A 115 -10.76 1.02 -1.82
N ASP A 116 -11.61 1.00 -2.84
CA ASP A 116 -12.82 0.17 -2.88
C ASP A 116 -12.46 -1.33 -2.94
N ALA A 117 -11.50 -1.74 -3.77
CA ALA A 117 -11.02 -3.12 -3.83
C ALA A 117 -10.55 -3.65 -2.46
N LYS A 118 -9.81 -2.84 -1.69
CA LYS A 118 -9.36 -3.21 -0.35
C LYS A 118 -10.51 -3.49 0.63
N MET A 119 -11.68 -2.89 0.42
CA MET A 119 -12.86 -3.18 1.25
C MET A 119 -13.33 -4.63 1.09
N TYR A 120 -13.27 -5.16 -0.13
CA TYR A 120 -13.66 -6.54 -0.42
C TYR A 120 -12.58 -7.56 -0.04
N PHE A 121 -11.29 -7.23 -0.25
CA PHE A 121 -10.22 -8.23 -0.31
C PHE A 121 -9.16 -8.12 0.79
N SER A 122 -8.99 -6.96 1.44
CA SER A 122 -7.76 -6.70 2.22
C SER A 122 -7.99 -6.38 3.70
N LYS A 123 -9.19 -6.55 4.22
CA LYS A 123 -9.48 -6.36 5.65
C LYS A 123 -9.58 -7.70 6.37
N THR A 124 -9.24 -7.70 7.66
CA THR A 124 -9.50 -8.85 8.54
C THR A 124 -10.97 -9.22 8.48
N GLY A 125 -11.26 -10.49 8.14
CA GLY A 125 -12.63 -10.97 8.01
C GLY A 125 -13.41 -10.34 6.85
N CYS A 126 -12.72 -9.82 5.81
CA CYS A 126 -13.37 -9.31 4.61
C CYS A 126 -14.21 -10.38 3.91
N VAL A 127 -15.10 -9.93 3.02
CA VAL A 127 -16.04 -10.83 2.33
C VAL A 127 -15.31 -11.86 1.47
N ALA A 128 -14.20 -11.50 0.84
CA ALA A 128 -13.39 -12.44 0.06
C ALA A 128 -12.80 -13.55 0.93
N TYR A 129 -12.26 -13.21 2.11
CA TYR A 129 -11.74 -14.20 3.05
C TYR A 129 -12.84 -15.16 3.51
N LYS A 130 -13.98 -14.63 3.96
CA LYS A 130 -15.10 -15.45 4.44
C LYS A 130 -15.60 -16.44 3.39
N LYS A 131 -15.59 -16.03 2.11
CA LYS A 131 -16.11 -16.84 1.01
C LYS A 131 -15.10 -17.84 0.45
N ALA A 132 -13.81 -17.50 0.44
CA ALA A 132 -12.80 -18.23 -0.31
C ALA A 132 -11.66 -18.84 0.52
N ALA A 133 -11.71 -18.77 1.86
CA ALA A 133 -10.64 -19.26 2.73
C ALA A 133 -10.34 -20.77 2.55
N ASP A 134 -11.30 -21.55 2.09
CA ASP A 134 -11.14 -22.98 1.81
C ASP A 134 -10.41 -23.24 0.48
N TYR A 135 -10.39 -22.30 -0.44
CA TYR A 135 -9.87 -22.42 -1.79
C TYR A 135 -8.57 -21.65 -2.03
N LEU A 136 -8.32 -20.61 -1.27
CA LEU A 136 -7.15 -19.72 -1.42
C LEU A 136 -6.15 -19.88 -0.30
N ASN A 137 -4.86 -19.78 -0.65
CA ASN A 137 -3.78 -19.58 0.29
C ASN A 137 -3.59 -18.08 0.61
N GLY A 138 -2.76 -17.81 1.63
CA GLY A 138 -2.40 -16.45 2.00
C GLY A 138 -3.34 -15.79 3.00
N THR A 139 -3.14 -14.51 3.22
CA THR A 139 -3.88 -13.69 4.18
C THR A 139 -4.44 -12.44 3.55
N ALA A 140 -5.68 -12.07 3.89
CA ALA A 140 -6.31 -10.85 3.38
C ALA A 140 -5.52 -9.59 3.77
N ILE A 141 -4.92 -9.54 4.96
CA ILE A 141 -4.13 -8.40 5.45
C ILE A 141 -2.90 -8.12 4.57
N ARG A 142 -2.26 -9.17 4.03
CA ARG A 142 -1.13 -9.05 3.10
C ARG A 142 -1.57 -8.88 1.65
N GLN A 143 -2.85 -8.71 1.42
CA GLN A 143 -3.46 -8.47 0.12
C GLN A 143 -3.36 -9.65 -0.87
N ASP A 144 -3.01 -10.85 -0.38
CA ASP A 144 -2.88 -12.04 -1.19
C ASP A 144 -4.20 -12.35 -1.96
N TYR A 145 -5.35 -12.10 -1.32
CA TYR A 145 -6.66 -12.29 -1.96
C TYR A 145 -6.93 -11.27 -3.07
N LEU A 146 -6.50 -10.01 -2.89
CA LEU A 146 -6.62 -8.98 -3.91
C LEU A 146 -5.72 -9.30 -5.11
N GLU A 147 -4.47 -9.67 -4.84
CA GLU A 147 -3.51 -10.06 -5.89
C GLU A 147 -4.05 -11.24 -6.69
N THR A 148 -4.51 -12.29 -6.01
CA THR A 148 -5.09 -13.48 -6.66
C THR A 148 -6.31 -13.12 -7.53
N ALA A 149 -7.22 -12.28 -7.05
CA ALA A 149 -8.40 -11.89 -7.82
C ALA A 149 -8.03 -11.10 -9.08
N ILE A 150 -7.05 -10.19 -8.97
CA ILE A 150 -6.55 -9.41 -10.11
C ILE A 150 -5.81 -10.33 -11.10
N ASP A 151 -4.97 -11.23 -10.59
CA ASP A 151 -4.23 -12.21 -11.38
C ASP A 151 -5.18 -13.05 -12.25
N TRP A 152 -6.25 -13.54 -11.67
CA TRP A 152 -7.25 -14.34 -12.36
C TRP A 152 -8.00 -13.56 -13.46
N ILE A 153 -8.51 -12.38 -13.16
CA ILE A 153 -9.29 -11.60 -14.15
C ILE A 153 -8.42 -11.04 -15.27
N SER A 154 -7.12 -10.82 -15.00
CA SER A 154 -6.17 -10.27 -15.95
C SER A 154 -5.37 -11.32 -16.72
N ASN A 155 -5.60 -12.61 -16.47
CA ASN A 155 -4.78 -13.71 -16.99
C ASN A 155 -3.27 -13.48 -16.76
N GLY A 156 -2.90 -13.08 -15.52
CA GLY A 156 -1.52 -12.85 -15.12
C GLY A 156 -1.00 -11.42 -15.37
N ASN A 157 -1.75 -10.58 -16.07
CA ASN A 157 -1.29 -9.23 -16.39
C ASN A 157 -1.80 -8.17 -15.39
N ILE A 158 -1.41 -8.35 -14.12
CA ILE A 158 -1.88 -7.53 -12.99
C ILE A 158 -1.59 -6.03 -13.22
N LYS A 159 -0.41 -5.69 -13.74
CA LYS A 159 0.04 -4.30 -13.90
C LYS A 159 -0.84 -3.53 -14.89
N ASP A 160 -1.12 -4.12 -16.04
CA ASP A 160 -1.96 -3.49 -17.06
C ASP A 160 -3.41 -3.38 -16.61
N TYR A 161 -3.92 -4.40 -15.90
CA TYR A 161 -5.25 -4.35 -15.33
C TYR A 161 -5.39 -3.22 -14.31
N MET A 162 -4.45 -3.07 -13.39
CA MET A 162 -4.46 -1.98 -12.40
C MET A 162 -4.31 -0.62 -13.06
N SER A 163 -3.41 -0.48 -14.03
CA SER A 163 -3.23 0.76 -14.80
C SER A 163 -4.50 1.21 -15.52
N SER A 164 -5.25 0.25 -16.06
CA SER A 164 -6.51 0.54 -16.78
C SER A 164 -7.69 0.85 -15.84
N ASN A 165 -7.64 0.44 -14.60
CA ASN A 165 -8.77 0.52 -13.67
C ASN A 165 -8.57 1.53 -12.52
N HIS A 166 -7.34 1.97 -12.20
CA HIS A 166 -7.04 2.78 -11.01
C HIS A 166 -7.88 4.08 -10.90
N HIS A 167 -8.31 4.63 -12.03
CA HIS A 167 -9.11 5.85 -12.11
C HIS A 167 -10.62 5.63 -11.92
N LYS A 168 -11.10 4.36 -11.94
CA LYS A 168 -12.51 4.03 -11.69
C LYS A 168 -12.86 4.22 -10.22
N ASP A 169 -14.12 4.53 -9.93
CA ASP A 169 -14.59 4.75 -8.56
C ASP A 169 -14.86 3.45 -7.80
N SER A 170 -15.07 2.33 -8.52
CA SER A 170 -15.48 1.07 -7.91
C SER A 170 -14.79 -0.15 -8.51
N ALA A 171 -14.41 -1.07 -7.62
CA ALA A 171 -13.85 -2.39 -7.94
C ALA A 171 -14.91 -3.50 -7.97
N LYS A 172 -16.19 -3.14 -8.08
CA LYS A 172 -17.30 -4.10 -8.08
C LYS A 172 -17.22 -5.13 -9.22
N GLU A 173 -16.64 -4.77 -10.36
CA GLU A 173 -16.38 -5.68 -11.46
C GLU A 173 -15.46 -6.83 -11.05
N LEU A 174 -14.33 -6.49 -10.39
CA LEU A 174 -13.40 -7.46 -9.85
C LEU A 174 -14.05 -8.36 -8.79
N TRP A 175 -14.84 -7.76 -7.89
CA TRP A 175 -15.59 -8.52 -6.89
C TRP A 175 -16.57 -9.51 -7.53
N ASN A 176 -17.38 -9.05 -8.47
CA ASN A 176 -18.37 -9.90 -9.15
C ASN A 176 -17.72 -11.07 -9.91
N TYR A 177 -16.58 -10.81 -10.55
CA TYR A 177 -15.80 -11.86 -11.20
C TYR A 177 -15.30 -12.90 -10.19
N PHE A 178 -14.64 -12.45 -9.14
CA PHE A 178 -14.13 -13.32 -8.07
C PHE A 178 -15.25 -14.17 -7.44
N GLU A 179 -16.38 -13.55 -7.16
CA GLU A 179 -17.54 -14.23 -6.61
C GLU A 179 -18.09 -15.31 -7.56
N LYS A 180 -18.09 -15.06 -8.85
CA LYS A 180 -18.49 -16.06 -9.87
C LYS A 180 -17.56 -17.27 -9.86
N VAL A 181 -16.24 -17.05 -9.81
CA VAL A 181 -15.25 -18.12 -9.73
C VAL A 181 -15.48 -18.99 -8.48
N ILE A 182 -15.64 -18.38 -7.31
CA ILE A 182 -15.87 -19.13 -6.07
C ILE A 182 -17.20 -19.88 -6.09
N ASN A 183 -18.27 -19.25 -6.57
CA ASN A 183 -19.59 -19.92 -6.70
C ASN A 183 -19.54 -21.10 -7.69
N TRP A 184 -18.77 -20.98 -8.76
CA TRP A 184 -18.52 -22.09 -9.68
C TRP A 184 -17.78 -23.24 -8.99
N LEU A 185 -16.73 -22.94 -8.22
CA LEU A 185 -16.00 -23.92 -7.42
C LEU A 185 -16.92 -24.69 -6.46
N GLU A 186 -17.76 -23.96 -5.72
CA GLU A 186 -18.68 -24.56 -4.76
C GLU A 186 -19.69 -25.50 -5.40
N LYS A 187 -20.11 -25.19 -6.66
CA LYS A 187 -21.04 -26.04 -7.42
C LYS A 187 -20.35 -27.24 -8.05
N THR A 188 -19.12 -27.05 -8.53
CA THR A 188 -18.37 -28.09 -9.27
C THR A 188 -17.75 -29.10 -8.33
N PHE A 189 -17.25 -28.64 -7.18
CA PHE A 189 -16.53 -29.49 -6.22
C PHE A 189 -17.28 -29.55 -4.89
N ILE A 190 -18.20 -30.49 -4.78
CA ILE A 190 -19.07 -30.68 -3.59
C ILE A 190 -18.22 -31.02 -2.34
N GLN A 191 -17.09 -31.76 -2.53
CA GLN A 191 -16.19 -32.10 -1.42
C GLN A 191 -14.96 -31.18 -1.44
N LYS A 192 -14.87 -30.30 -0.45
CA LYS A 192 -13.69 -29.47 -0.22
C LYS A 192 -12.53 -30.31 0.27
N ARG A 193 -11.50 -30.48 -0.53
CA ARG A 193 -10.30 -31.25 -0.17
C ARG A 193 -9.13 -30.32 0.06
N LYS A 194 -8.29 -30.64 1.05
CA LYS A 194 -7.14 -29.80 1.45
C LYS A 194 -6.16 -29.51 0.29
N PHE A 195 -6.00 -30.40 -0.66
CA PHE A 195 -5.12 -30.19 -1.83
C PHE A 195 -5.68 -29.20 -2.86
N MET A 196 -6.96 -28.82 -2.78
CA MET A 196 -7.58 -27.85 -3.66
C MET A 196 -7.21 -26.42 -3.31
N LYS A 197 -6.67 -26.21 -2.11
CA LYS A 197 -6.33 -24.89 -1.63
C LYS A 197 -5.11 -24.34 -2.35
N GLY A 198 -5.25 -23.13 -2.94
CA GLY A 198 -4.17 -22.43 -3.63
C GLY A 198 -3.93 -22.83 -5.07
N LEU A 199 -4.85 -23.59 -5.69
CA LEU A 199 -4.82 -23.83 -7.12
C LEU A 199 -5.23 -22.58 -7.91
N PRO A 200 -4.84 -22.44 -9.18
CA PRO A 200 -5.12 -21.26 -10.01
C PRO A 200 -6.55 -21.29 -10.59
N TRP A 201 -7.54 -21.28 -9.72
CA TRP A 201 -8.94 -21.50 -10.04
C TRP A 201 -9.54 -20.53 -11.05
N GLY A 202 -9.10 -19.28 -11.04
CA GLY A 202 -9.57 -18.31 -12.02
C GLY A 202 -9.16 -18.64 -13.44
N PHE A 203 -7.96 -19.20 -13.63
CA PHE A 203 -7.52 -19.65 -14.95
C PHE A 203 -8.36 -20.83 -15.45
N PHE A 204 -8.66 -21.80 -14.58
CA PHE A 204 -9.55 -22.91 -14.92
C PHE A 204 -11.01 -22.48 -15.20
N TYR A 205 -11.44 -21.39 -14.59
CA TYR A 205 -12.78 -20.82 -14.82
C TYR A 205 -12.87 -20.07 -16.16
N ASN A 206 -11.77 -19.46 -16.59
CA ASN A 206 -11.70 -18.67 -17.82
C ASN A 206 -11.60 -19.53 -19.08
N GLU A 207 -11.16 -20.79 -18.98
CA GLU A 207 -11.15 -21.81 -20.04
C GLU A 207 -12.53 -22.48 -20.21
#